data_b4786755a8e7943a723f289149fd914a
#
_entry.id   b4786755a8e7943a723f289149fd914a
#
_cell.length_a   1.000
_cell.length_b   1.000
_cell.length_c   1.000
_cell.angle_alpha   90.00
_cell.angle_beta   90.00
_cell.angle_gamma   90.00
#
_symmetry.space_group_name_H-M   'P 1'
#
loop_
_entity.id
_entity.type
_entity.pdbx_description
1 polymer ?
#
loop_
_entity_poly.entity_id
_entity_poly.type
_entity_poly.pdbx_seq_one_letter_code
_entity_poly.pdbx_strand_id
1 'polypeptide(L)'
;MLSRMEHDSIGALNVPAEAYYGVQSMRAATNFQITHRPLHPVLIDSIVMVKKAAAITNEKSGKLDQQIAQAIIQACDEILDGNLRDQFIVDAIQGGAGTSANMNANEVIANRAIEILGGTKGDYSIVHPNDHVNMSQSTNDVIPTAGKITVLKLLPQTIKELEKLEKAMEEKEAEFDDILKMGRTQLQDAVPMRLGQSFGAFVHVLKRDIKRLKNVMDEMKVLNIGATAIGTAINVDPYYLANISYELSKVAGISLKQADDSSKTEWFIHHVRKDQPSDSRSCITGCIPDHWT
;
A
#
# COMPACT_ATOMS: atom_id res chain seq x y z
N MET A 1 28.66 -16.59 -4.93
CA MET A 1 28.01 -16.00 -3.74
C MET A 1 27.50 -17.14 -2.88
N LEU A 2 27.61 -17.04 -1.56
CA LEU A 2 26.99 -17.99 -0.66
C LEU A 2 25.48 -17.93 -0.79
N SER A 3 24.81 -19.08 -0.79
CA SER A 3 23.35 -19.18 -0.88
C SER A 3 22.81 -20.10 0.22
N ARG A 4 21.59 -19.87 0.64
CA ARG A 4 20.80 -20.76 1.49
C ARG A 4 19.65 -21.35 0.69
N MET A 5 19.30 -22.58 0.98
CA MET A 5 18.17 -23.24 0.33
C MET A 5 16.90 -22.96 1.14
N GLU A 6 15.90 -22.40 0.51
CA GLU A 6 14.56 -22.21 1.08
C GLU A 6 13.53 -23.01 0.30
N HIS A 7 12.42 -23.34 0.95
CA HIS A 7 11.34 -24.15 0.40
C HIS A 7 10.00 -23.43 0.53
N ASP A 8 9.18 -23.55 -0.49
CA ASP A 8 7.76 -23.21 -0.47
C ASP A 8 6.91 -24.35 -1.04
N SER A 9 5.61 -24.14 -1.22
CA SER A 9 4.68 -25.14 -1.77
C SER A 9 5.00 -25.55 -3.23
N ILE A 10 5.81 -24.78 -3.95
CA ILE A 10 6.19 -25.03 -5.34
C ILE A 10 7.50 -25.84 -5.41
N GLY A 11 8.38 -25.70 -4.41
CA GLY A 11 9.64 -26.42 -4.32
C GLY A 11 10.77 -25.60 -3.75
N ALA A 12 12.01 -26.12 -3.87
CA ALA A 12 13.21 -25.50 -3.36
C ALA A 12 13.77 -24.42 -4.31
N LEU A 13 14.35 -23.38 -3.74
CA LEU A 13 15.09 -22.35 -4.47
C LEU A 13 16.27 -21.85 -3.64
N ASN A 14 17.40 -21.58 -4.31
CA ASN A 14 18.56 -20.97 -3.67
C ASN A 14 18.37 -19.45 -3.56
N VAL A 15 18.35 -18.93 -2.34
CA VAL A 15 18.30 -17.51 -2.01
C VAL A 15 19.69 -17.06 -1.57
N PRO A 16 20.18 -15.87 -1.94
CA PRO A 16 21.47 -15.36 -1.45
C PRO A 16 21.52 -15.38 0.09
N ALA A 17 22.61 -15.86 0.67
CA ALA A 17 22.71 -16.04 2.11
C ALA A 17 22.51 -14.75 2.91
N GLU A 18 22.96 -13.62 2.36
CA GLU A 18 22.85 -12.30 2.99
C GLU A 18 21.48 -11.64 2.83
N ALA A 19 20.63 -12.11 1.90
CA ALA A 19 19.32 -11.51 1.65
C ALA A 19 18.37 -11.70 2.84
N TYR A 20 17.52 -10.69 3.10
CA TYR A 20 16.42 -10.78 4.04
C TYR A 20 15.11 -11.17 3.38
N TYR A 21 14.97 -11.00 2.07
CA TYR A 21 13.86 -11.59 1.32
C TYR A 21 14.06 -13.12 1.22
N GLY A 22 12.95 -13.82 0.98
CA GLY A 22 12.95 -15.28 0.89
C GLY A 22 12.57 -15.80 -0.49
N VAL A 23 12.22 -17.08 -0.52
CA VAL A 23 11.92 -17.81 -1.75
C VAL A 23 10.73 -17.25 -2.53
N GLN A 24 9.68 -16.79 -1.85
CA GLN A 24 8.48 -16.27 -2.53
C GLN A 24 8.74 -14.92 -3.20
N SER A 25 9.47 -14.03 -2.52
CA SER A 25 9.90 -12.75 -3.10
C SER A 25 10.81 -12.96 -4.30
N MET A 26 11.75 -13.90 -4.22
CA MET A 26 12.66 -14.19 -5.32
C MET A 26 11.94 -14.76 -6.54
N ARG A 27 10.94 -15.64 -6.35
CA ARG A 27 10.07 -16.11 -7.45
C ARG A 27 9.29 -14.97 -8.06
N ALA A 28 8.68 -14.11 -7.23
CA ALA A 28 7.93 -12.98 -7.71
C ALA A 28 8.80 -12.00 -8.52
N ALA A 29 9.99 -11.67 -8.03
CA ALA A 29 10.94 -10.80 -8.74
C ALA A 29 11.40 -11.39 -10.08
N THR A 30 11.49 -12.73 -10.17
CA THR A 30 11.83 -13.42 -11.43
C THR A 30 10.65 -13.44 -12.39
N ASN A 31 9.43 -13.67 -11.90
CA ASN A 31 8.23 -13.80 -12.71
C ASN A 31 7.68 -12.47 -13.23
N PHE A 32 7.80 -11.40 -12.43
CA PHE A 32 7.23 -10.08 -12.74
C PHE A 32 8.35 -9.06 -12.92
N GLN A 33 8.89 -8.97 -14.13
CA GLN A 33 9.89 -7.99 -14.55
C GLN A 33 9.24 -7.00 -15.55
N ILE A 34 8.28 -6.21 -15.07
CA ILE A 34 7.43 -5.38 -15.91
C ILE A 34 7.98 -3.95 -15.99
N THR A 35 8.13 -3.30 -14.85
CA THR A 35 8.58 -1.89 -14.80
C THR A 35 10.05 -1.75 -14.43
N HIS A 36 10.65 -2.76 -13.84
CA HIS A 36 11.98 -2.74 -13.21
C HIS A 36 12.13 -1.61 -12.17
N ARG A 37 11.03 -1.23 -11.52
CA ARG A 37 10.98 -0.22 -10.48
C ARG A 37 10.55 -0.86 -9.17
N PRO A 38 11.20 -0.51 -8.05
CA PRO A 38 10.78 -0.97 -6.74
C PRO A 38 9.43 -0.35 -6.35
N LEU A 39 8.82 -0.89 -5.30
CA LEU A 39 7.66 -0.29 -4.65
C LEU A 39 8.00 1.12 -4.14
N HIS A 40 7.00 2.00 -4.13
CA HIS A 40 7.16 3.34 -3.58
C HIS A 40 7.53 3.26 -2.08
N PRO A 41 8.55 4.00 -1.59
CA PRO A 41 9.01 3.89 -0.19
C PRO A 41 7.89 4.09 0.84
N VAL A 42 6.99 5.04 0.64
CA VAL A 42 5.86 5.28 1.55
C VAL A 42 4.87 4.10 1.56
N LEU A 43 4.74 3.33 0.47
CA LEU A 43 3.94 2.12 0.44
C LEU A 43 4.59 1.01 1.25
N ILE A 44 5.91 0.85 1.12
CA ILE A 44 6.68 -0.09 1.96
C ILE A 44 6.47 0.25 3.43
N ASP A 45 6.66 1.52 3.81
CA ASP A 45 6.43 1.98 5.19
C ASP A 45 5.02 1.66 5.66
N SER A 46 4.03 1.90 4.83
CA SER A 46 2.63 1.66 5.18
C SER A 46 2.33 0.17 5.38
N ILE A 47 2.91 -0.72 4.57
CA ILE A 47 2.81 -2.18 4.76
C ILE A 47 3.47 -2.56 6.09
N VAL A 48 4.69 -2.07 6.35
CA VAL A 48 5.43 -2.36 7.58
C VAL A 48 4.69 -1.85 8.82
N MET A 49 4.04 -0.68 8.76
CA MET A 49 3.18 -0.18 9.84
C MET A 49 2.01 -1.11 10.13
N VAL A 50 1.38 -1.67 9.10
CA VAL A 50 0.31 -2.68 9.29
C VAL A 50 0.87 -3.91 9.99
N LYS A 51 2.04 -4.42 9.57
CA LYS A 51 2.69 -5.59 10.19
C LYS A 51 3.04 -5.32 11.65
N LYS A 52 3.60 -4.16 11.95
CA LYS A 52 3.90 -3.75 13.34
C LYS A 52 2.65 -3.70 14.20
N ALA A 53 1.59 -3.04 13.73
CA ALA A 53 0.33 -2.97 14.46
C ALA A 53 -0.30 -4.34 14.68
N ALA A 54 -0.22 -5.23 13.68
CA ALA A 54 -0.71 -6.59 13.77
C ALA A 54 0.08 -7.41 14.83
N ALA A 55 1.40 -7.32 14.86
CA ALA A 55 2.23 -7.98 15.87
C ALA A 55 1.88 -7.50 17.29
N ILE A 56 1.75 -6.18 17.51
CA ILE A 56 1.33 -5.60 18.79
C ILE A 56 -0.05 -6.13 19.22
N THR A 57 -0.99 -6.22 18.26
CA THR A 57 -2.36 -6.63 18.58
C THR A 57 -2.44 -8.13 18.86
N ASN A 58 -1.70 -8.96 18.10
CA ASN A 58 -1.64 -10.41 18.32
C ASN A 58 -0.90 -10.78 19.62
N GLU A 59 0.13 -10.02 20.01
CA GLU A 59 0.78 -10.17 21.33
C GLU A 59 -0.24 -9.91 22.44
N LYS A 60 -0.96 -8.79 22.40
CA LYS A 60 -1.96 -8.41 23.39
C LYS A 60 -3.15 -9.37 23.47
N SER A 61 -3.50 -10.03 22.38
CA SER A 61 -4.53 -11.09 22.35
C SER A 61 -4.03 -12.43 22.91
N GLY A 62 -2.73 -12.55 23.18
CA GLY A 62 -2.10 -13.79 23.64
C GLY A 62 -1.95 -14.86 22.56
N LYS A 63 -2.14 -14.50 21.26
CA LYS A 63 -1.99 -15.42 20.14
C LYS A 63 -0.57 -15.51 19.61
N LEU A 64 0.21 -14.43 19.75
CA LEU A 64 1.60 -14.37 19.35
C LEU A 64 2.48 -14.34 20.58
N ASP A 65 3.51 -15.20 20.62
CA ASP A 65 4.49 -15.21 21.69
C ASP A 65 5.17 -13.84 21.86
N GLN A 66 5.40 -13.43 23.09
CA GLN A 66 5.93 -12.11 23.40
C GLN A 66 7.32 -11.88 22.80
N GLN A 67 8.22 -12.88 22.85
CA GLN A 67 9.59 -12.72 22.33
C GLN A 67 9.57 -12.58 20.80
N ILE A 68 8.74 -13.38 20.13
CA ILE A 68 8.55 -13.31 18.68
C ILE A 68 7.91 -11.96 18.29
N ALA A 69 6.87 -11.52 19.01
CA ALA A 69 6.22 -10.24 18.75
C ALA A 69 7.19 -9.05 18.87
N GLN A 70 7.99 -9.01 19.94
CA GLN A 70 8.97 -7.94 20.16
C GLN A 70 10.07 -7.94 19.09
N ALA A 71 10.53 -9.11 18.64
CA ALA A 71 11.49 -9.21 17.53
C ALA A 71 10.90 -8.72 16.21
N ILE A 72 9.63 -9.04 15.92
CA ILE A 72 8.90 -8.53 14.73
C ILE A 72 8.73 -7.00 14.83
N ILE A 73 8.35 -6.47 15.98
CA ILE A 73 8.18 -5.02 16.20
C ILE A 73 9.51 -4.31 15.99
N GLN A 74 10.59 -4.80 16.56
CA GLN A 74 11.93 -4.23 16.37
C GLN A 74 12.37 -4.27 14.91
N ALA A 75 12.17 -5.39 14.20
CA ALA A 75 12.46 -5.50 12.77
C ALA A 75 11.66 -4.46 11.94
N CYS A 76 10.38 -4.25 12.29
CA CYS A 76 9.55 -3.22 11.65
C CYS A 76 10.11 -1.81 11.92
N ASP A 77 10.55 -1.52 13.14
CA ASP A 77 11.11 -0.20 13.48
C ASP A 77 12.39 0.08 12.70
N GLU A 78 13.30 -0.89 12.59
CA GLU A 78 14.51 -0.76 11.78
C GLU A 78 14.20 -0.47 10.30
N ILE A 79 13.17 -1.12 9.73
CA ILE A 79 12.75 -0.85 8.34
C ILE A 79 12.14 0.56 8.22
N LEU A 80 11.32 0.99 9.17
CA LEU A 80 10.72 2.33 9.19
C LEU A 80 11.78 3.42 9.34
N ASP A 81 12.88 3.15 10.03
CA ASP A 81 14.06 4.03 10.16
C ASP A 81 14.91 4.06 8.87
N GLY A 82 14.54 3.31 7.84
CA GLY A 82 15.17 3.33 6.52
C GLY A 82 16.12 2.17 6.24
N ASN A 83 16.32 1.24 7.17
CA ASN A 83 17.15 0.05 6.96
C ASN A 83 16.44 -0.97 6.06
N LEU A 84 17.21 -1.87 5.43
CA LEU A 84 16.71 -3.00 4.64
C LEU A 84 15.79 -2.62 3.46
N ARG A 85 15.82 -1.38 2.98
CA ARG A 85 14.98 -0.92 1.86
C ARG A 85 15.27 -1.64 0.55
N ASP A 86 16.52 -1.98 0.32
CA ASP A 86 17.03 -2.75 -0.81
C ASP A 86 16.54 -4.20 -0.85
N GLN A 87 15.96 -4.69 0.27
CA GLN A 87 15.42 -6.04 0.38
C GLN A 87 13.97 -6.18 -0.15
N PHE A 88 13.33 -5.05 -0.49
CA PHE A 88 12.02 -5.02 -1.13
C PHE A 88 12.18 -5.07 -2.65
N ILE A 89 12.40 -6.29 -3.16
CA ILE A 89 12.88 -6.54 -4.53
C ILE A 89 11.77 -6.73 -5.56
N VAL A 90 10.50 -6.80 -5.15
CA VAL A 90 9.39 -7.05 -6.07
C VAL A 90 9.08 -5.82 -6.91
N ASP A 91 8.69 -6.04 -8.16
CA ASP A 91 8.32 -4.97 -9.09
C ASP A 91 7.09 -4.20 -8.60
N ALA A 92 7.01 -2.91 -8.94
CA ALA A 92 5.86 -2.07 -8.61
C ALA A 92 4.56 -2.59 -9.24
N ILE A 93 4.64 -3.24 -10.41
CA ILE A 93 3.53 -3.94 -11.05
C ILE A 93 3.77 -5.44 -10.93
N GLN A 94 2.85 -6.12 -10.25
CA GLN A 94 2.98 -7.53 -9.90
C GLN A 94 1.63 -8.23 -9.97
N GLY A 95 1.64 -9.57 -10.03
CA GLY A 95 0.43 -10.39 -9.98
C GLY A 95 -0.17 -10.52 -8.58
N GLY A 96 -1.39 -11.07 -8.50
CA GLY A 96 -2.04 -11.42 -7.23
C GLY A 96 -2.45 -10.22 -6.38
N ALA A 97 -2.73 -9.08 -6.99
CA ALA A 97 -3.27 -7.90 -6.30
C ALA A 97 -2.45 -7.47 -5.07
N GLY A 98 -1.11 -7.48 -5.19
CA GLY A 98 -0.19 -7.09 -4.13
C GLY A 98 0.29 -8.24 -3.25
N THR A 99 -0.02 -9.50 -3.57
CA THR A 99 0.44 -10.66 -2.79
C THR A 99 1.96 -10.70 -2.70
N SER A 100 2.66 -10.42 -3.80
CA SER A 100 4.13 -10.41 -3.82
C SER A 100 4.70 -9.35 -2.87
N ALA A 101 4.13 -8.15 -2.85
CA ALA A 101 4.54 -7.09 -1.93
C ALA A 101 4.28 -7.46 -0.46
N ASN A 102 3.12 -8.05 -0.16
CA ASN A 102 2.79 -8.53 1.18
C ASN A 102 3.77 -9.61 1.63
N MET A 103 4.05 -10.59 0.78
CA MET A 103 4.99 -11.66 1.10
C MET A 103 6.43 -11.17 1.23
N ASN A 104 6.86 -10.23 0.39
CA ASN A 104 8.19 -9.63 0.52
C ASN A 104 8.37 -8.96 1.88
N ALA A 105 7.39 -8.19 2.34
CA ALA A 105 7.41 -7.61 3.68
C ALA A 105 7.44 -8.71 4.76
N ASN A 106 6.63 -9.75 4.64
CA ASN A 106 6.59 -10.85 5.61
C ASN A 106 7.95 -11.55 5.73
N GLU A 107 8.60 -11.87 4.59
CA GLU A 107 9.89 -12.56 4.56
C GLU A 107 11.02 -11.69 5.12
N VAL A 108 11.09 -10.42 4.72
CA VAL A 108 12.11 -9.47 5.21
C VAL A 108 11.99 -9.28 6.72
N ILE A 109 10.78 -9.06 7.23
CA ILE A 109 10.52 -8.90 8.66
C ILE A 109 10.84 -10.20 9.43
N ALA A 110 10.40 -11.35 8.91
CA ALA A 110 10.66 -12.65 9.54
C ALA A 110 12.17 -12.93 9.65
N ASN A 111 12.92 -12.78 8.55
CA ASN A 111 14.37 -13.03 8.56
C ASN A 111 15.13 -12.06 9.49
N ARG A 112 14.69 -10.79 9.57
CA ARG A 112 15.28 -9.85 10.51
C ARG A 112 14.93 -10.22 11.96
N ALA A 113 13.70 -10.60 12.24
CA ALA A 113 13.27 -11.06 13.56
C ALA A 113 14.01 -12.35 14.01
N ILE A 114 14.22 -13.30 13.10
CA ILE A 114 15.02 -14.51 13.36
C ILE A 114 16.44 -14.13 13.80
N GLU A 115 17.08 -13.20 13.10
CA GLU A 115 18.43 -12.74 13.43
C GLU A 115 18.47 -12.00 14.77
N ILE A 116 17.47 -11.17 15.11
CA ILE A 116 17.31 -10.51 16.42
C ILE A 116 17.22 -11.56 17.55
N LEU A 117 16.56 -12.68 17.28
CA LEU A 117 16.45 -13.80 18.24
C LEU A 117 17.69 -14.72 18.26
N GLY A 118 18.75 -14.39 17.52
CA GLY A 118 20.00 -15.15 17.46
C GLY A 118 19.97 -16.36 16.54
N GLY A 119 18.94 -16.50 15.70
CA GLY A 119 18.83 -17.56 14.70
C GLY A 119 19.52 -17.21 13.37
N THR A 120 19.44 -18.14 12.42
CA THR A 120 19.97 -17.98 11.07
C THR A 120 18.86 -17.68 10.09
N LYS A 121 19.04 -16.68 9.21
CA LYS A 121 18.07 -16.30 8.16
C LYS A 121 17.62 -17.55 7.37
N GLY A 122 16.31 -17.68 7.16
CA GLY A 122 15.67 -18.83 6.52
C GLY A 122 15.21 -19.92 7.51
N ASP A 123 15.54 -19.81 8.78
CA ASP A 123 15.02 -20.74 9.81
C ASP A 123 13.61 -20.32 10.26
N TYR A 124 12.64 -20.59 9.43
CA TYR A 124 11.25 -20.26 9.67
C TYR A 124 10.58 -21.08 10.79
N SER A 125 11.30 -21.98 11.44
CA SER A 125 10.85 -22.63 12.68
C SER A 125 10.86 -21.65 13.86
N ILE A 126 11.68 -20.59 13.81
CA ILE A 126 11.78 -19.55 14.85
C ILE A 126 10.72 -18.47 14.61
N VAL A 127 10.74 -17.84 13.41
CA VAL A 127 9.72 -16.85 13.03
C VAL A 127 9.24 -17.14 11.60
N HIS A 128 7.99 -17.58 11.47
CA HIS A 128 7.42 -17.92 10.18
C HIS A 128 6.76 -16.71 9.51
N PRO A 129 7.03 -16.42 8.21
CA PRO A 129 6.46 -15.27 7.51
C PRO A 129 4.93 -15.23 7.49
N ASN A 130 4.27 -16.39 7.31
CA ASN A 130 2.81 -16.46 7.28
C ASN A 130 2.20 -16.61 8.67
N ASP A 131 2.74 -17.51 9.50
CA ASP A 131 2.08 -17.91 10.75
C ASP A 131 2.29 -16.89 11.87
N HIS A 132 3.43 -16.16 11.84
CA HIS A 132 3.75 -15.13 12.83
C HIS A 132 3.60 -13.71 12.27
N VAL A 133 4.32 -13.32 11.20
CA VAL A 133 4.32 -11.95 10.68
C VAL A 133 2.98 -11.60 10.03
N ASN A 134 2.35 -12.55 9.32
CA ASN A 134 1.05 -12.36 8.67
C ASN A 134 -0.14 -12.89 9.49
N MET A 135 0.05 -13.21 10.77
CA MET A 135 -0.99 -13.72 11.65
C MET A 135 -2.21 -12.80 11.68
N SER A 136 -3.40 -13.37 11.57
CA SER A 136 -4.71 -12.67 11.55
C SER A 136 -4.91 -11.72 10.37
N GLN A 137 -4.11 -11.84 9.30
CA GLN A 137 -4.13 -10.95 8.14
C GLN A 137 -4.33 -11.73 6.83
N SER A 138 -4.77 -11.02 5.80
CA SER A 138 -4.75 -11.44 4.41
C SER A 138 -4.13 -10.33 3.55
N THR A 139 -3.61 -10.67 2.39
CA THR A 139 -3.23 -9.65 1.39
C THR A 139 -4.41 -8.73 1.08
N ASN A 140 -5.64 -9.27 1.09
CA ASN A 140 -6.86 -8.53 0.74
C ASN A 140 -7.24 -7.43 1.73
N ASP A 141 -6.77 -7.48 2.96
CA ASP A 141 -6.97 -6.40 3.95
C ASP A 141 -5.70 -5.59 4.19
N VAL A 142 -4.51 -6.19 4.11
CA VAL A 142 -3.22 -5.50 4.31
C VAL A 142 -2.95 -4.48 3.20
N ILE A 143 -3.05 -4.89 1.93
CA ILE A 143 -2.65 -4.03 0.80
C ILE A 143 -3.60 -2.83 0.62
N PRO A 144 -4.93 -2.97 0.67
CA PRO A 144 -5.82 -1.81 0.63
C PRO A 144 -5.61 -0.86 1.81
N THR A 145 -5.41 -1.40 3.01
CA THR A 145 -5.10 -0.61 4.21
C THR A 145 -3.80 0.18 4.04
N ALA A 146 -2.72 -0.47 3.60
CA ALA A 146 -1.45 0.18 3.34
C ALA A 146 -1.56 1.22 2.22
N GLY A 147 -2.34 0.96 1.18
CA GLY A 147 -2.63 1.91 0.10
C GLY A 147 -3.33 3.16 0.61
N LYS A 148 -4.36 3.02 1.44
CA LYS A 148 -5.06 4.15 2.07
C LYS A 148 -4.12 4.98 2.95
N ILE A 149 -3.30 4.34 3.79
CA ILE A 149 -2.29 5.04 4.62
C ILE A 149 -1.29 5.79 3.73
N THR A 150 -0.83 5.17 2.65
CA THR A 150 0.09 5.79 1.68
C THR A 150 -0.53 7.06 1.09
N VAL A 151 -1.76 6.99 0.62
CA VAL A 151 -2.49 8.16 0.09
C VAL A 151 -2.63 9.24 1.15
N LEU A 152 -3.04 8.90 2.38
CA LEU A 152 -3.17 9.84 3.49
C LEU A 152 -1.85 10.54 3.85
N LYS A 153 -0.70 9.90 3.63
CA LYS A 153 0.63 10.48 3.87
C LYS A 153 1.10 11.38 2.72
N LEU A 154 0.77 11.05 1.47
CA LEU A 154 1.24 11.79 0.29
C LEU A 154 0.30 12.93 -0.11
N LEU A 155 -1.01 12.76 0.05
CA LEU A 155 -2.02 13.69 -0.42
C LEU A 155 -1.92 15.11 0.18
N PRO A 156 -1.56 15.30 1.48
CA PRO A 156 -1.39 16.65 2.04
C PRO A 156 -0.35 17.50 1.31
N GLN A 157 0.76 16.89 0.86
CA GLN A 157 1.76 17.60 0.07
C GLN A 157 1.21 17.97 -1.31
N THR A 158 0.49 17.08 -1.97
CA THR A 158 -0.14 17.34 -3.26
C THR A 158 -1.16 18.47 -3.15
N ILE A 159 -2.00 18.48 -2.12
CA ILE A 159 -2.98 19.56 -1.86
C ILE A 159 -2.25 20.89 -1.67
N LYS A 160 -1.16 20.91 -0.91
CA LYS A 160 -0.36 22.13 -0.69
C LYS A 160 0.18 22.71 -2.00
N GLU A 161 0.65 21.87 -2.92
CA GLU A 161 1.15 22.33 -4.22
C GLU A 161 -0.01 22.79 -5.13
N LEU A 162 -1.18 22.15 -5.06
CA LEU A 162 -2.37 22.62 -5.76
C LEU A 162 -2.88 23.97 -5.23
N GLU A 163 -2.82 24.21 -3.92
CA GLU A 163 -3.17 25.50 -3.31
C GLU A 163 -2.19 26.62 -3.75
N LYS A 164 -0.91 26.32 -3.95
CA LYS A 164 0.03 27.28 -4.54
C LYS A 164 -0.29 27.59 -5.99
N LEU A 165 -0.65 26.56 -6.77
CA LEU A 165 -1.07 26.72 -8.15
C LEU A 165 -2.35 27.56 -8.25
N GLU A 166 -3.34 27.28 -7.40
CA GLU A 166 -4.58 28.06 -7.30
C GLU A 166 -4.27 29.53 -7.09
N LYS A 167 -3.45 29.88 -6.10
CA LYS A 167 -3.05 31.25 -5.80
C LYS A 167 -2.34 31.92 -6.97
N ALA A 168 -1.41 31.25 -7.65
CA ALA A 168 -0.71 31.78 -8.81
C ALA A 168 -1.69 32.04 -9.97
N MET A 169 -2.72 31.21 -10.16
CA MET A 169 -3.75 31.43 -11.17
C MET A 169 -4.67 32.59 -10.80
N GLU A 170 -5.02 32.79 -9.51
CA GLU A 170 -5.78 33.96 -9.03
C GLU A 170 -5.00 35.28 -9.29
N GLU A 171 -3.70 35.29 -9.04
CA GLU A 171 -2.84 36.44 -9.34
C GLU A 171 -2.85 36.76 -10.85
N LYS A 172 -2.80 35.75 -11.72
CA LYS A 172 -2.90 35.91 -13.17
C LYS A 172 -4.28 36.29 -13.67
N GLU A 173 -5.35 35.82 -13.01
CA GLU A 173 -6.71 36.28 -13.28
C GLU A 173 -6.82 37.80 -13.09
N ALA A 174 -6.31 38.31 -11.97
CA ALA A 174 -6.34 39.75 -11.68
C ALA A 174 -5.41 40.53 -12.60
N GLU A 175 -4.19 40.03 -12.87
CA GLU A 175 -3.21 40.71 -13.75
C GLU A 175 -3.71 40.87 -15.19
N PHE A 176 -4.50 39.89 -15.69
CA PHE A 176 -4.94 39.86 -17.07
C PHE A 176 -6.42 40.22 -17.26
N ASP A 177 -7.04 40.79 -16.23
CA ASP A 177 -8.49 41.13 -16.33
C ASP A 177 -8.78 42.24 -17.35
N ASP A 178 -7.84 43.16 -17.58
CA ASP A 178 -7.98 44.23 -18.56
C ASP A 178 -7.55 43.83 -19.98
N ILE A 179 -7.03 42.62 -20.19
CA ILE A 179 -6.52 42.18 -21.48
C ILE A 179 -7.65 41.54 -22.30
N LEU A 180 -7.99 42.13 -23.43
CA LEU A 180 -8.97 41.56 -24.36
C LEU A 180 -8.35 40.49 -25.23
N LYS A 181 -9.05 39.39 -25.40
CA LYS A 181 -8.75 38.30 -26.32
C LYS A 181 -9.98 37.86 -27.09
N MET A 182 -9.78 37.15 -28.19
CA MET A 182 -10.87 36.48 -28.89
C MET A 182 -11.22 35.16 -28.16
N GLY A 183 -12.49 35.04 -27.76
CA GLY A 183 -13.07 33.78 -27.34
C GLY A 183 -13.25 32.85 -28.54
N ARG A 184 -13.03 31.54 -28.37
CA ARG A 184 -13.14 30.52 -29.43
C ARG A 184 -14.07 29.40 -29.02
N THR A 185 -14.86 28.92 -29.97
CA THR A 185 -15.68 27.71 -29.85
C THR A 185 -15.51 26.89 -31.13
N GLN A 186 -15.43 25.57 -31.00
CA GLN A 186 -15.31 24.66 -32.15
C GLN A 186 -14.22 25.10 -33.17
N LEU A 187 -13.06 25.53 -32.64
CA LEU A 187 -11.92 26.04 -33.44
C LEU A 187 -12.18 27.31 -34.24
N GLN A 188 -13.29 28.03 -33.96
CA GLN A 188 -13.65 29.28 -34.62
C GLN A 188 -13.66 30.46 -33.65
N ASP A 189 -13.40 31.65 -34.17
CA ASP A 189 -13.54 32.87 -33.41
C ASP A 189 -15.04 33.14 -33.09
N ALA A 190 -15.30 33.45 -31.82
CA ALA A 190 -16.65 33.73 -31.34
C ALA A 190 -16.80 35.23 -30.97
N VAL A 191 -16.66 35.54 -29.69
CA VAL A 191 -16.83 36.91 -29.17
C VAL A 191 -15.61 37.32 -28.35
N PRO A 192 -15.34 38.65 -28.25
CA PRO A 192 -14.32 39.16 -27.36
C PRO A 192 -14.60 38.78 -25.90
N MET A 193 -13.55 38.41 -25.17
CA MET A 193 -13.58 38.12 -23.74
C MET A 193 -12.31 38.64 -23.09
N ARG A 194 -12.27 38.72 -21.77
CA ARG A 194 -11.06 39.08 -21.03
C ARG A 194 -10.18 37.84 -20.82
N LEU A 195 -8.86 38.01 -20.91
CA LEU A 195 -7.92 36.95 -20.69
C LEU A 195 -8.00 36.44 -19.24
N GLY A 196 -8.21 37.34 -18.25
CA GLY A 196 -8.43 37.00 -16.86
C GLY A 196 -9.56 35.99 -16.66
N GLN A 197 -10.67 36.08 -17.43
CA GLN A 197 -11.77 35.10 -17.34
C GLN A 197 -11.34 33.67 -17.67
N SER A 198 -10.33 33.48 -18.53
CA SER A 198 -9.78 32.13 -18.80
C SER A 198 -9.02 31.57 -17.57
N PHE A 199 -8.26 32.42 -16.89
CA PHE A 199 -7.57 32.01 -15.66
C PHE A 199 -8.54 31.76 -14.51
N GLY A 200 -9.61 32.61 -14.37
CA GLY A 200 -10.68 32.42 -13.40
C GLY A 200 -11.39 31.06 -13.55
N ALA A 201 -11.59 30.61 -14.79
CA ALA A 201 -12.15 29.27 -15.03
C ALA A 201 -11.26 28.16 -14.47
N PHE A 202 -9.92 28.25 -14.62
CA PHE A 202 -8.97 27.29 -14.03
C PHE A 202 -8.97 27.36 -12.49
N VAL A 203 -9.02 28.57 -11.90
CA VAL A 203 -9.15 28.78 -10.45
C VAL A 203 -10.36 28.04 -9.90
N HIS A 204 -11.52 28.18 -10.53
CA HIS A 204 -12.74 27.51 -10.09
C HIS A 204 -12.65 25.97 -10.17
N VAL A 205 -11.97 25.43 -11.17
CA VAL A 205 -11.73 23.99 -11.27
C VAL A 205 -10.82 23.52 -10.13
N LEU A 206 -9.68 24.20 -9.92
CA LEU A 206 -8.72 23.86 -8.86
C LEU A 206 -9.37 23.89 -7.47
N LYS A 207 -10.15 24.92 -7.16
CA LYS A 207 -10.90 25.02 -5.88
C LYS A 207 -11.79 23.81 -5.64
N ARG A 208 -12.53 23.39 -6.66
CA ARG A 208 -13.41 22.22 -6.57
C ARG A 208 -12.62 20.92 -6.38
N ASP A 209 -11.50 20.78 -7.09
CA ASP A 209 -10.70 19.57 -7.02
C ASP A 209 -9.96 19.46 -5.68
N ILE A 210 -9.40 20.56 -5.15
CA ILE A 210 -8.83 20.61 -3.80
C ILE A 210 -9.89 20.21 -2.75
N LYS A 211 -11.12 20.73 -2.87
CA LYS A 211 -12.22 20.35 -1.97
C LYS A 211 -12.55 18.85 -2.06
N ARG A 212 -12.59 18.28 -3.27
CA ARG A 212 -12.83 16.83 -3.48
C ARG A 212 -11.73 16.00 -2.83
N LEU A 213 -10.46 16.36 -3.05
CA LEU A 213 -9.32 15.68 -2.46
C LEU A 213 -9.37 15.72 -0.92
N LYS A 214 -9.70 16.86 -0.33
CA LYS A 214 -9.88 16.98 1.13
C LYS A 214 -11.00 16.08 1.65
N ASN A 215 -12.11 15.98 0.96
CA ASN A 215 -13.23 15.11 1.34
C ASN A 215 -12.83 13.62 1.25
N VAL A 216 -12.15 13.21 0.18
CA VAL A 216 -11.67 11.83 0.00
C VAL A 216 -10.73 11.39 1.13
N MET A 217 -9.95 12.31 1.70
CA MET A 217 -9.07 11.96 2.83
C MET A 217 -9.85 11.38 4.03
N ASP A 218 -11.06 11.84 4.30
CA ASP A 218 -11.85 11.33 5.41
C ASP A 218 -12.40 9.93 5.13
N GLU A 219 -12.75 9.64 3.88
CA GLU A 219 -13.17 8.30 3.44
C GLU A 219 -12.00 7.31 3.50
N MET A 220 -10.78 7.75 3.13
CA MET A 220 -9.58 6.92 3.20
C MET A 220 -9.18 6.51 4.63
N LYS A 221 -9.69 7.20 5.66
CA LYS A 221 -9.45 6.83 7.07
C LYS A 221 -10.26 5.61 7.51
N VAL A 222 -11.24 5.17 6.73
CA VAL A 222 -12.05 3.97 7.02
C VAL A 222 -11.38 2.76 6.40
N LEU A 223 -11.02 1.75 7.22
CA LEU A 223 -10.21 0.60 6.84
C LEU A 223 -11.01 -0.69 6.86
N ASN A 224 -10.59 -1.65 6.04
CA ASN A 224 -11.09 -3.02 6.04
C ASN A 224 -10.14 -4.00 6.76
N ILE A 225 -9.18 -3.52 7.54
CA ILE A 225 -8.20 -4.36 8.24
C ILE A 225 -8.90 -5.34 9.19
N GLY A 226 -8.44 -6.58 9.25
CA GLY A 226 -9.09 -7.64 10.03
C GLY A 226 -10.25 -8.33 9.31
N ALA A 227 -10.68 -7.83 8.15
CA ALA A 227 -11.70 -8.49 7.32
C ALA A 227 -11.23 -9.83 6.73
N THR A 228 -9.91 -10.02 6.66
CA THR A 228 -9.24 -11.19 6.06
C THR A 228 -9.53 -11.37 4.56
N ALA A 229 -9.59 -12.64 4.09
CA ALA A 229 -9.60 -12.93 2.65
C ALA A 229 -10.93 -12.56 1.96
N ILE A 230 -12.07 -12.68 2.65
CA ILE A 230 -13.41 -12.55 2.06
C ILE A 230 -14.33 -11.57 2.82
N GLY A 231 -13.77 -10.81 3.76
CA GLY A 231 -14.51 -9.77 4.47
C GLY A 231 -15.34 -10.23 5.66
N THR A 232 -15.31 -11.52 5.98
CA THR A 232 -16.14 -12.11 7.06
C THR A 232 -15.41 -12.24 8.38
N ALA A 233 -14.11 -11.87 8.44
CA ALA A 233 -13.24 -12.02 9.61
C ALA A 233 -13.20 -13.45 10.17
N ILE A 234 -13.45 -14.47 9.33
CA ILE A 234 -13.45 -15.88 9.75
C ILE A 234 -12.08 -16.26 10.32
N ASN A 235 -12.09 -16.94 11.46
CA ASN A 235 -10.88 -17.33 12.21
C ASN A 235 -10.02 -16.18 12.78
N VAL A 236 -10.52 -14.95 12.77
CA VAL A 236 -9.84 -13.82 13.42
C VAL A 236 -10.19 -13.80 14.91
N ASP A 237 -9.20 -13.55 15.75
CA ASP A 237 -9.42 -13.36 17.18
C ASP A 237 -10.30 -12.10 17.41
N PRO A 238 -11.36 -12.18 18.26
CA PRO A 238 -12.21 -11.02 18.53
C PRO A 238 -11.47 -9.81 19.11
N TYR A 239 -10.45 -10.05 19.93
CA TYR A 239 -9.62 -8.97 20.45
C TYR A 239 -8.85 -8.27 19.33
N TYR A 240 -8.26 -9.04 18.40
CA TYR A 240 -7.57 -8.49 17.23
C TYR A 240 -8.51 -7.60 16.41
N LEU A 241 -9.69 -8.12 16.06
CA LEU A 241 -10.65 -7.39 15.24
C LEU A 241 -11.08 -6.07 15.90
N ALA A 242 -11.29 -6.06 17.21
CA ALA A 242 -11.71 -4.87 17.95
C ALA A 242 -10.61 -3.82 18.13
N ASN A 243 -9.33 -4.19 18.07
CA ASN A 243 -8.23 -3.32 18.47
C ASN A 243 -7.23 -2.97 17.36
N ILE A 244 -7.20 -3.69 16.25
CA ILE A 244 -6.18 -3.51 15.21
C ILE A 244 -6.20 -2.10 14.61
N SER A 245 -7.36 -1.52 14.33
CA SER A 245 -7.47 -0.16 13.78
C SER A 245 -6.96 0.91 14.77
N TYR A 246 -7.15 0.68 16.07
CA TYR A 246 -6.64 1.57 17.12
C TYR A 246 -5.12 1.50 17.25
N GLU A 247 -4.55 0.30 17.29
CA GLU A 247 -3.09 0.13 17.34
C GLU A 247 -2.43 0.66 16.05
N LEU A 248 -3.05 0.43 14.89
CA LEU A 248 -2.57 0.97 13.63
C LEU A 248 -2.63 2.50 13.59
N SER A 249 -3.66 3.10 14.17
CA SER A 249 -3.75 4.57 14.30
C SER A 249 -2.57 5.14 15.08
N LYS A 250 -2.14 4.48 16.15
CA LYS A 250 -0.97 4.89 16.93
C LYS A 250 0.32 4.77 16.14
N VAL A 251 0.52 3.62 15.47
CA VAL A 251 1.72 3.34 14.69
C VAL A 251 1.83 4.30 13.49
N ALA A 252 0.72 4.56 12.80
CA ALA A 252 0.70 5.42 11.62
C ALA A 252 0.70 6.93 11.95
N GLY A 253 0.32 7.31 13.18
CA GLY A 253 0.12 8.70 13.60
C GLY A 253 -1.10 9.37 12.94
N ILE A 254 -2.07 8.56 12.48
CA ILE A 254 -3.28 9.01 11.77
C ILE A 254 -4.50 8.40 12.46
N SER A 255 -5.53 9.19 12.72
CA SER A 255 -6.80 8.67 13.25
C SER A 255 -7.50 7.82 12.18
N LEU A 256 -7.50 6.51 12.38
CA LEU A 256 -8.09 5.52 11.48
C LEU A 256 -9.29 4.85 12.15
N LYS A 257 -10.23 4.37 11.36
CA LYS A 257 -11.46 3.72 11.84
C LYS A 257 -11.65 2.37 11.16
N GLN A 258 -12.18 1.40 11.90
CA GLN A 258 -12.68 0.18 11.31
C GLN A 258 -13.95 0.47 10.53
N ALA A 259 -14.12 -0.17 9.37
CA ALA A 259 -15.38 -0.14 8.65
C ALA A 259 -16.48 -0.85 9.46
N ASP A 260 -17.69 -0.27 9.49
CA ASP A 260 -18.84 -0.85 10.21
C ASP A 260 -19.23 -2.23 9.63
N ASP A 261 -19.08 -2.41 8.33
CA ASP A 261 -19.24 -3.67 7.63
C ASP A 261 -18.08 -3.86 6.66
N SER A 262 -17.09 -4.60 7.09
CA SER A 262 -15.88 -4.85 6.29
C SER A 262 -16.15 -5.66 5.03
N SER A 263 -17.28 -6.35 4.93
CA SER A 263 -17.72 -7.07 3.72
C SER A 263 -18.24 -6.14 2.63
N LYS A 264 -18.59 -4.90 2.96
CA LYS A 264 -19.14 -3.88 2.06
C LYS A 264 -18.18 -2.75 1.75
N THR A 265 -16.95 -2.78 2.25
CA THR A 265 -15.93 -1.81 1.85
C THR A 265 -15.49 -2.07 0.42
N GLU A 266 -15.41 -1.03 -0.39
CA GLU A 266 -15.26 -1.03 -1.85
C GLU A 266 -13.99 -1.71 -2.40
N TRP A 267 -13.08 -2.14 -1.55
CA TRP A 267 -11.83 -2.81 -1.92
C TRP A 267 -11.90 -4.33 -1.75
N PHE A 268 -13.06 -4.90 -2.03
CA PHE A 268 -13.15 -6.34 -2.23
C PHE A 268 -12.49 -6.68 -3.55
N ILE A 269 -11.21 -7.04 -3.49
CA ILE A 269 -10.62 -7.77 -4.60
C ILE A 269 -11.27 -9.15 -4.58
N HIS A 270 -12.40 -9.28 -5.28
CA HIS A 270 -12.88 -10.57 -5.64
C HIS A 270 -11.77 -11.23 -6.45
N HIS A 271 -11.02 -12.12 -5.82
CA HIS A 271 -10.32 -13.15 -6.56
C HIS A 271 -11.39 -13.95 -7.29
N VAL A 272 -11.73 -13.49 -8.49
CA VAL A 272 -12.44 -14.28 -9.45
C VAL A 272 -11.50 -15.45 -9.76
N ARG A 273 -11.79 -16.60 -9.09
CA ARG A 273 -11.13 -17.90 -9.23
C ARG A 273 -9.70 -18.02 -8.72
N LYS A 274 -9.56 -18.52 -7.50
CA LYS A 274 -8.34 -19.19 -7.01
C LYS A 274 -8.02 -20.53 -7.73
N ASP A 275 -8.81 -20.92 -8.71
CA ASP A 275 -8.75 -22.23 -9.35
C ASP A 275 -7.92 -22.26 -10.63
N GLN A 276 -7.34 -21.15 -11.05
CA GLN A 276 -6.37 -21.14 -12.12
C GLN A 276 -4.96 -21.03 -11.56
N PRO A 277 -4.03 -21.91 -12.01
CA PRO A 277 -2.61 -21.67 -11.78
C PRO A 277 -2.29 -20.25 -12.25
N SER A 278 -1.50 -19.53 -11.48
CA SER A 278 -1.09 -18.15 -11.80
C SER A 278 -0.26 -18.15 -13.09
N ASP A 279 -0.92 -18.29 -14.22
CA ASP A 279 -0.32 -17.99 -15.51
C ASP A 279 -0.19 -16.47 -15.57
N SER A 280 1.04 -16.00 -15.51
CA SER A 280 1.40 -14.59 -15.52
C SER A 280 0.81 -13.79 -16.69
N ARG A 281 0.37 -14.47 -17.75
CA ARG A 281 -0.23 -13.85 -18.94
C ARG A 281 -1.71 -13.49 -18.76
N SER A 282 -2.45 -14.21 -17.92
CA SER A 282 -3.88 -13.95 -17.74
C SER A 282 -4.18 -12.80 -16.77
N CYS A 283 -3.23 -12.41 -15.92
CA CYS A 283 -3.41 -11.27 -15.00
C CYS A 283 -3.24 -9.91 -15.69
N ILE A 284 -2.50 -9.83 -16.78
CA ILE A 284 -2.24 -8.57 -17.51
C ILE A 284 -3.46 -8.14 -18.33
N THR A 285 -4.23 -9.08 -18.88
CA THR A 285 -5.41 -8.80 -19.71
C THR A 285 -6.65 -8.40 -18.92
N GLY A 286 -6.72 -8.69 -17.62
CA GLY A 286 -7.86 -8.33 -16.77
C GLY A 286 -7.80 -6.94 -16.14
N CYS A 287 -6.67 -6.22 -16.25
CA CYS A 287 -6.47 -4.91 -15.65
C CYS A 287 -6.53 -3.72 -16.62
N ILE A 288 -6.71 -3.99 -17.92
CA ILE A 288 -6.89 -2.94 -18.92
C ILE A 288 -8.39 -2.92 -19.30
N PRO A 289 -9.13 -1.86 -19.00
CA PRO A 289 -10.50 -1.74 -19.54
C PRO A 289 -10.46 -1.68 -21.06
N ASP A 290 -11.33 -2.44 -21.74
CA ASP A 290 -11.49 -2.52 -23.21
C ASP A 290 -11.89 -1.20 -23.90
N HIS A 291 -11.71 -0.05 -23.26
CA HIS A 291 -12.12 1.26 -23.75
C HIS A 291 -10.98 2.18 -24.22
N TRP A 292 -9.76 1.65 -24.41
CA TRP A 292 -8.63 2.38 -25.00
C TRP A 292 -8.09 1.67 -26.25
N THR A 293 -8.95 1.47 -27.25
CA THR A 293 -8.56 1.27 -28.66
C THR A 293 -9.16 2.38 -29.50
#